data_b4c5cf8978358afc877fe6767ad16dfe
#
_entry.id   b4c5cf8978358afc877fe6767ad16dfe
#
_cell.length_a   1.000
_cell.length_b   1.000
_cell.length_c   1.000
_cell.angle_alpha   90.00
_cell.angle_beta   90.00
_cell.angle_gamma   90.00
#
_symmetry.space_group_name_H-M   'P 1'
#
loop_
_entity.id
_entity.type
_entity.pdbx_description
1 polymer ?
#
loop_
_entity_poly.entity_id
_entity_poly.type
_entity_poly.pdbx_seq_one_letter_code
_entity_poly.pdbx_strand_id
1 'polypeptide(L)'
;MCYNERKDKKGMNEMGRKKESTPGENLAKQIIEQYNPKSVADMQNALKDIFGPMFEAMLQGEMNSHLGYESNDHGAKFTDNRRNGYTSKKIKTSSGEVDIKVPRDRDSSFDPKLVPKRQKDVSEIEEKVLAMYARGMSQRDIAETIEDIYGFEISHETIAQITDCVLDELGDWQNRPLKRMYTFLFVDCMYVTIRKEYESKNYAVYTILGYDTDGKKDILGLWLNESESNHTWMQIFDELKTRGVEDVLFISMDGVSGLEEGAKAIFKDVVVQRCIVHLIRNSIKYVPSRDYKKFTQSLKKVYGAPGLAAARKAFEQFCQEWSQYPGAVDVWKRNFNHVEQLFDYGSAVRKVMYTTNAVESINSSFRKVTKKGAFPNENALLKLLYLRITELYKKWNGSKVQNWAMVRNQLATNDKIKARIEKYEHLI
;
A
#
# COMPACT_ATOMS: atom_id res chain seq x y z
N MET A 1 -62.35 39.58 33.23
CA MET A 1 -63.48 38.70 33.63
C MET A 1 -63.57 37.52 32.69
N CYS A 2 -63.49 36.38 33.29
CA CYS A 2 -64.04 35.06 32.96
C CYS A 2 -63.43 34.36 31.74
N TYR A 3 -62.69 33.40 32.01
CA TYR A 3 -62.81 31.94 32.41
C TYR A 3 -63.03 31.04 31.25
N ASN A 4 -61.94 30.22 31.01
CA ASN A 4 -61.87 28.75 30.93
C ASN A 4 -63.02 28.01 30.22
N GLU A 5 -62.62 27.18 29.29
CA GLU A 5 -62.91 25.73 29.37
C GLU A 5 -62.01 24.95 28.45
N ARG A 6 -61.09 24.16 29.07
CA ARG A 6 -60.40 23.03 28.48
C ARG A 6 -61.38 21.86 28.57
N LYS A 7 -61.58 21.16 27.48
CA LYS A 7 -62.06 19.78 27.52
C LYS A 7 -61.20 18.86 26.72
N ASP A 8 -60.71 17.90 27.46
CA ASP A 8 -59.98 16.71 27.11
C ASP A 8 -60.48 16.00 25.85
N LYS A 9 -59.52 15.61 24.98
CA LYS A 9 -59.65 14.41 24.15
C LYS A 9 -58.42 13.53 24.38
N LYS A 10 -58.53 12.63 25.35
CA LYS A 10 -57.78 11.42 25.47
C LYS A 10 -58.33 10.40 24.49
N GLY A 11 -57.44 9.68 23.82
CA GLY A 11 -57.71 8.34 23.34
C GLY A 11 -57.97 8.19 21.84
N MET A 12 -56.93 8.13 21.05
CA MET A 12 -56.95 7.25 19.89
C MET A 12 -55.63 6.50 19.84
N ASN A 13 -55.79 5.19 20.02
CA ASN A 13 -54.76 4.16 19.92
C ASN A 13 -53.89 4.34 18.66
N GLU A 14 -52.60 4.58 18.81
CA GLU A 14 -51.59 4.19 17.83
C GLU A 14 -51.47 2.67 17.85
N MET A 15 -52.23 2.00 17.00
CA MET A 15 -51.89 0.65 16.55
C MET A 15 -50.58 0.72 15.83
N GLY A 16 -49.50 0.31 16.51
CA GLY A 16 -48.19 0.14 15.89
C GLY A 16 -48.32 -0.74 14.63
N ARG A 17 -48.02 -0.17 13.46
CA ARG A 17 -47.82 -0.94 12.23
C ARG A 17 -46.81 -2.04 12.51
N LYS A 18 -47.25 -3.31 12.53
CA LYS A 18 -46.37 -4.47 12.48
C LYS A 18 -45.46 -4.29 11.27
N LYS A 19 -44.16 -4.09 11.50
CA LYS A 19 -43.13 -4.12 10.47
C LYS A 19 -43.20 -5.51 9.83
N GLU A 20 -43.54 -5.58 8.54
CA GLU A 20 -43.45 -6.83 7.78
C GLU A 20 -42.00 -7.33 7.86
N SER A 21 -41.83 -8.57 8.31
CA SER A 21 -40.50 -9.16 8.41
C SER A 21 -39.92 -9.34 7.02
N THR A 22 -38.64 -8.96 6.85
CA THR A 22 -37.95 -9.15 5.56
C THR A 22 -37.80 -10.64 5.24
N PRO A 23 -37.69 -11.03 3.95
CA PRO A 23 -37.42 -12.42 3.58
C PRO A 23 -36.22 -13.04 4.33
N GLY A 24 -35.17 -12.24 4.59
CA GLY A 24 -34.01 -12.68 5.34
C GLY A 24 -34.29 -12.92 6.82
N GLU A 25 -35.13 -12.09 7.47
CA GLU A 25 -35.55 -12.30 8.87
C GLU A 25 -36.41 -13.56 9.01
N ASN A 26 -37.24 -13.86 8.01
CA ASN A 26 -38.04 -15.09 8.01
C ASN A 26 -37.16 -16.33 7.84
N LEU A 27 -36.18 -16.27 6.93
CA LEU A 27 -35.22 -17.37 6.73
C LEU A 27 -34.36 -17.58 7.99
N ALA A 28 -33.88 -16.51 8.62
CA ALA A 28 -33.10 -16.60 9.85
C ALA A 28 -33.90 -17.28 11.00
N LYS A 29 -35.18 -16.94 11.14
CA LYS A 29 -36.08 -17.64 12.11
C LYS A 29 -36.20 -19.13 11.83
N GLN A 30 -36.40 -19.50 10.56
CA GLN A 30 -36.49 -20.90 10.16
C GLN A 30 -35.19 -21.66 10.46
N ILE A 31 -34.03 -21.08 10.19
CA ILE A 31 -32.73 -21.67 10.50
C ILE A 31 -32.59 -21.88 12.02
N ILE A 32 -32.92 -20.87 12.83
CA ILE A 32 -32.83 -20.94 14.27
C ILE A 32 -33.82 -22.04 14.83
N GLU A 33 -35.02 -22.08 14.33
CA GLU A 33 -36.02 -23.11 14.74
C GLU A 33 -35.61 -24.52 14.35
N GLN A 34 -35.01 -24.71 13.17
CA GLN A 34 -34.70 -26.04 12.63
C GLN A 34 -33.36 -26.58 13.16
N TYR A 35 -32.34 -25.75 13.32
CA TYR A 35 -30.99 -26.18 13.73
C TYR A 35 -30.69 -25.92 15.20
N ASN A 36 -31.47 -25.09 15.88
CA ASN A 36 -31.31 -24.69 17.31
C ASN A 36 -29.84 -24.45 17.71
N PRO A 37 -29.08 -23.58 16.98
CA PRO A 37 -27.65 -23.40 17.19
C PRO A 37 -27.38 -22.77 18.57
N LYS A 38 -26.51 -23.40 19.36
CA LYS A 38 -26.11 -22.93 20.69
C LYS A 38 -24.77 -22.20 20.71
N SER A 39 -24.02 -22.29 19.62
CA SER A 39 -22.71 -21.69 19.48
C SER A 39 -22.53 -21.09 18.06
N VAL A 40 -21.47 -20.25 17.87
CA VAL A 40 -21.09 -19.77 16.55
C VAL A 40 -20.69 -20.92 15.63
N ALA A 41 -20.06 -21.96 16.17
CA ALA A 41 -19.69 -23.15 15.41
C ALA A 41 -20.95 -23.94 14.92
N ASP A 42 -21.98 -24.04 15.75
CA ASP A 42 -23.27 -24.66 15.34
C ASP A 42 -23.93 -23.86 14.22
N MET A 43 -23.88 -22.51 14.32
CA MET A 43 -24.40 -21.64 13.27
C MET A 43 -23.64 -21.82 11.96
N GLN A 44 -22.30 -21.91 12.00
CA GLN A 44 -21.49 -22.17 10.82
C GLN A 44 -21.78 -23.49 10.17
N ASN A 45 -21.99 -24.57 10.98
CA ASN A 45 -22.39 -25.89 10.49
C ASN A 45 -23.78 -25.86 9.84
N ALA A 46 -24.75 -25.19 10.47
CA ALA A 46 -26.08 -25.02 9.89
C ALA A 46 -26.03 -24.27 8.54
N LEU A 47 -25.18 -23.25 8.43
CA LEU A 47 -24.95 -22.54 7.17
C LEU A 47 -24.29 -23.42 6.09
N LYS A 48 -23.35 -24.31 6.45
CA LYS A 48 -22.77 -25.28 5.51
C LYS A 48 -23.83 -26.21 4.94
N ASP A 49 -24.70 -26.73 5.79
CA ASP A 49 -25.77 -27.62 5.37
C ASP A 49 -26.80 -26.95 4.45
N ILE A 50 -26.95 -25.64 4.55
CA ILE A 50 -27.84 -24.85 3.69
C ILE A 50 -27.15 -24.47 2.38
N PHE A 51 -25.89 -24.07 2.42
CA PHE A 51 -25.17 -23.63 1.24
C PHE A 51 -24.95 -24.72 0.20
N GLY A 52 -24.68 -25.97 0.60
CA GLY A 52 -24.54 -27.10 -0.31
C GLY A 52 -25.74 -27.25 -1.25
N PRO A 53 -26.95 -27.56 -0.71
CA PRO A 53 -28.17 -27.66 -1.49
C PRO A 53 -28.52 -26.40 -2.29
N MET A 54 -28.21 -25.18 -1.77
CA MET A 54 -28.43 -23.93 -2.48
C MET A 54 -27.56 -23.83 -3.74
N PHE A 55 -26.27 -24.13 -3.65
CA PHE A 55 -25.37 -24.16 -4.81
C PHE A 55 -25.79 -25.23 -5.82
N GLU A 56 -26.20 -26.43 -5.37
CA GLU A 56 -26.68 -27.48 -6.24
C GLU A 56 -27.95 -27.06 -6.99
N ALA A 57 -28.88 -26.37 -6.34
CA ALA A 57 -30.09 -25.85 -6.97
C ALA A 57 -29.78 -24.77 -8.03
N MET A 58 -28.85 -23.86 -7.73
CA MET A 58 -28.40 -22.84 -8.67
C MET A 58 -27.70 -23.47 -9.89
N LEU A 59 -26.82 -24.44 -9.69
CA LEU A 59 -26.16 -25.19 -10.76
C LEU A 59 -27.16 -25.97 -11.63
N GLN A 60 -28.23 -26.48 -11.01
CA GLN A 60 -29.30 -27.10 -11.75
C GLN A 60 -30.07 -26.11 -12.62
N GLY A 61 -30.30 -24.90 -12.12
CA GLY A 61 -30.87 -23.80 -12.89
C GLY A 61 -30.01 -23.41 -14.10
N GLU A 62 -28.68 -23.32 -13.92
CA GLU A 62 -27.75 -23.09 -15.04
C GLU A 62 -27.79 -24.21 -16.07
N MET A 63 -27.85 -25.49 -15.62
CA MET A 63 -27.98 -26.65 -16.50
C MET A 63 -29.30 -26.63 -17.27
N ASN A 64 -30.42 -26.26 -16.61
CA ASN A 64 -31.72 -26.12 -17.29
C ASN A 64 -31.65 -25.07 -18.38
N SER A 65 -31.05 -23.92 -18.08
CA SER A 65 -30.84 -22.83 -19.05
C SER A 65 -29.92 -23.26 -20.21
N HIS A 66 -28.86 -24.02 -19.91
CA HIS A 66 -27.93 -24.53 -20.93
C HIS A 66 -28.57 -25.54 -21.87
N LEU A 67 -29.38 -26.46 -21.36
CA LEU A 67 -30.07 -27.48 -22.19
C LEU A 67 -31.37 -27.01 -22.76
N GLY A 68 -31.97 -25.92 -22.27
CA GLY A 68 -33.26 -25.39 -22.74
C GLY A 68 -34.49 -26.18 -22.24
N TYR A 69 -34.33 -27.13 -21.27
CA TYR A 69 -35.43 -27.88 -20.72
C TYR A 69 -35.22 -28.26 -19.24
N GLU A 70 -36.26 -28.38 -18.49
CA GLU A 70 -36.20 -28.77 -17.04
C GLU A 70 -35.97 -30.25 -16.85
N SER A 71 -35.53 -30.63 -15.64
CA SER A 71 -35.08 -32.01 -15.33
C SER A 71 -36.15 -33.09 -15.61
N ASN A 72 -37.42 -32.76 -15.47
CA ASN A 72 -38.55 -33.71 -15.63
C ASN A 72 -39.44 -33.42 -16.85
N ASP A 73 -39.08 -32.46 -17.67
CA ASP A 73 -39.83 -32.10 -18.88
C ASP A 73 -39.32 -32.89 -20.08
N HIS A 74 -40.07 -33.94 -20.44
CA HIS A 74 -39.74 -34.79 -21.59
C HIS A 74 -40.28 -34.27 -22.90
N GLY A 75 -41.16 -33.25 -22.88
CA GLY A 75 -41.85 -32.72 -24.06
C GLY A 75 -41.13 -31.54 -24.75
N ALA A 76 -40.30 -30.84 -24.04
CA ALA A 76 -39.65 -29.59 -24.50
C ALA A 76 -38.19 -29.75 -24.97
N LYS A 77 -37.81 -30.91 -25.46
CA LYS A 77 -36.42 -31.17 -25.90
C LYS A 77 -36.19 -30.65 -27.31
N PHE A 78 -35.50 -29.52 -27.41
CA PHE A 78 -35.04 -28.93 -28.68
C PHE A 78 -33.56 -29.24 -28.99
N THR A 79 -32.90 -30.08 -28.18
CA THR A 79 -31.46 -30.42 -28.28
C THR A 79 -31.26 -31.92 -28.12
N ASP A 80 -30.28 -32.50 -28.82
CA ASP A 80 -29.83 -33.87 -28.66
C ASP A 80 -28.98 -34.10 -27.40
N ASN A 81 -28.47 -33.01 -26.78
CA ASN A 81 -27.68 -33.03 -25.58
C ASN A 81 -28.59 -33.41 -24.36
N ARG A 82 -28.01 -34.17 -23.42
CA ARG A 82 -28.73 -34.70 -22.26
C ARG A 82 -27.93 -34.59 -20.99
N ARG A 83 -28.61 -34.55 -19.84
CA ARG A 83 -27.96 -34.66 -18.52
C ARG A 83 -27.21 -35.97 -18.42
N ASN A 84 -25.97 -35.93 -17.86
CA ASN A 84 -25.10 -37.10 -17.70
C ASN A 84 -24.57 -37.21 -16.27
N GLY A 85 -25.50 -37.21 -15.29
CA GLY A 85 -25.17 -37.35 -13.90
C GLY A 85 -24.46 -36.12 -13.28
N TYR A 86 -23.73 -36.35 -12.21
CA TYR A 86 -23.08 -35.32 -11.39
C TYR A 86 -21.61 -35.66 -11.16
N THR A 87 -20.81 -34.65 -10.88
CA THR A 87 -19.45 -34.78 -10.34
C THR A 87 -19.42 -34.13 -8.96
N SER A 88 -18.94 -34.86 -7.95
CA SER A 88 -18.72 -34.28 -6.63
C SER A 88 -17.55 -33.30 -6.68
N LYS A 89 -17.73 -32.12 -6.10
CA LYS A 89 -16.71 -31.08 -6.00
C LYS A 89 -16.77 -30.46 -4.62
N LYS A 90 -15.60 -30.29 -4.00
CA LYS A 90 -15.47 -29.51 -2.77
C LYS A 90 -15.24 -28.07 -3.12
N ILE A 91 -16.07 -27.18 -2.59
CA ILE A 91 -15.90 -25.73 -2.67
C ILE A 91 -15.61 -25.14 -1.31
N LYS A 92 -14.75 -24.12 -1.28
CA LYS A 92 -14.44 -23.37 -0.07
C LYS A 92 -15.34 -22.15 -0.01
N THR A 93 -16.12 -22.04 1.05
CA THR A 93 -17.01 -20.89 1.32
C THR A 93 -16.52 -20.10 2.54
N SER A 94 -17.09 -18.93 2.78
CA SER A 94 -16.85 -18.16 4.01
C SER A 94 -17.22 -18.89 5.31
N SER A 95 -17.99 -19.98 5.20
CA SER A 95 -18.40 -20.84 6.33
C SER A 95 -17.63 -22.17 6.38
N GLY A 96 -16.64 -22.38 5.49
CA GLY A 96 -15.82 -23.59 5.42
C GLY A 96 -16.03 -24.39 4.12
N GLU A 97 -15.48 -25.62 4.09
CA GLU A 97 -15.64 -26.51 2.93
C GLU A 97 -17.06 -27.09 2.87
N VAL A 98 -17.59 -27.11 1.65
CA VAL A 98 -18.91 -27.68 1.34
C VAL A 98 -18.78 -28.61 0.14
N ASP A 99 -19.28 -29.86 0.29
CA ASP A 99 -19.36 -30.80 -0.82
C ASP A 99 -20.60 -30.48 -1.65
N ILE A 100 -20.43 -30.31 -2.96
CA ILE A 100 -21.53 -30.08 -3.89
C ILE A 100 -21.51 -31.05 -5.07
N LYS A 101 -22.67 -31.30 -5.63
CA LYS A 101 -22.86 -32.10 -6.86
C LYS A 101 -23.03 -31.16 -8.04
N VAL A 102 -22.01 -31.08 -8.91
CA VAL A 102 -22.04 -30.30 -10.13
C VAL A 102 -22.64 -31.14 -11.26
N PRO A 103 -23.73 -30.71 -11.90
CA PRO A 103 -24.35 -31.49 -12.99
C PRO A 103 -23.44 -31.52 -14.23
N ARG A 104 -23.55 -32.58 -15.02
CA ARG A 104 -22.85 -32.73 -16.29
C ARG A 104 -23.85 -33.02 -17.42
N ASP A 105 -23.52 -32.55 -18.60
CA ASP A 105 -24.18 -32.91 -19.85
C ASP A 105 -23.39 -34.02 -20.58
N ARG A 106 -24.04 -34.65 -21.57
CA ARG A 106 -23.45 -35.74 -22.33
C ARG A 106 -22.33 -35.26 -23.26
N ASP A 107 -22.48 -34.10 -23.82
CA ASP A 107 -21.53 -33.51 -24.78
C ASP A 107 -20.37 -32.78 -24.09
N SER A 108 -20.34 -32.75 -22.75
CA SER A 108 -19.34 -32.04 -21.95
C SER A 108 -19.21 -30.54 -22.27
N SER A 109 -20.26 -29.97 -22.89
CA SER A 109 -20.31 -28.55 -23.30
C SER A 109 -20.74 -27.61 -22.17
N PHE A 110 -21.38 -28.15 -21.12
CA PHE A 110 -21.78 -27.35 -19.96
C PHE A 110 -20.56 -26.84 -19.18
N ASP A 111 -20.45 -25.52 -19.09
CA ASP A 111 -19.44 -24.84 -18.27
C ASP A 111 -20.16 -23.94 -17.25
N PRO A 112 -20.29 -24.39 -15.99
CA PRO A 112 -21.02 -23.68 -14.96
C PRO A 112 -20.30 -22.36 -14.64
N LYS A 113 -21.06 -21.25 -14.66
CA LYS A 113 -20.55 -19.91 -14.34
C LYS A 113 -20.40 -19.69 -12.83
N LEU A 114 -21.33 -20.29 -12.06
CA LEU A 114 -21.34 -20.16 -10.61
C LEU A 114 -20.15 -20.86 -9.95
N VAL A 115 -19.77 -22.03 -10.45
CA VAL A 115 -18.66 -22.84 -9.95
C VAL A 115 -17.85 -23.39 -11.14
N PRO A 116 -16.99 -22.59 -11.78
CA PRO A 116 -16.23 -22.97 -12.97
C PRO A 116 -15.44 -24.27 -12.81
N LYS A 117 -15.32 -25.05 -13.88
CA LYS A 117 -14.79 -26.44 -13.89
C LYS A 117 -13.46 -26.64 -13.16
N ARG A 118 -12.59 -25.63 -13.09
CA ARG A 118 -11.25 -25.72 -12.50
C ARG A 118 -10.99 -24.75 -11.35
N GLN A 119 -11.96 -23.92 -10.99
CA GLN A 119 -11.84 -23.02 -9.84
C GLN A 119 -12.34 -23.74 -8.58
N LYS A 120 -11.41 -24.10 -7.70
CA LYS A 120 -11.69 -24.15 -6.27
C LYS A 120 -11.68 -22.70 -5.86
N ASP A 121 -12.79 -22.17 -5.37
CA ASP A 121 -12.96 -20.74 -5.13
C ASP A 121 -11.88 -20.21 -4.17
N VAL A 122 -10.83 -19.62 -4.75
CA VAL A 122 -9.62 -19.16 -4.04
C VAL A 122 -9.55 -17.62 -4.08
N SER A 123 -10.33 -16.95 -4.93
CA SER A 123 -10.16 -15.50 -5.19
C SER A 123 -10.33 -14.64 -3.93
N GLU A 124 -11.36 -14.83 -3.13
CA GLU A 124 -11.52 -14.09 -1.87
C GLU A 124 -10.45 -14.44 -0.81
N ILE A 125 -9.96 -15.68 -0.82
CA ILE A 125 -8.92 -16.16 0.10
C ILE A 125 -7.57 -15.65 -0.34
N GLU A 126 -7.28 -15.65 -1.64
CA GLU A 126 -6.06 -15.07 -2.20
C GLU A 126 -5.88 -13.61 -1.77
N GLU A 127 -6.92 -12.78 -1.96
CA GLU A 127 -6.88 -11.38 -1.52
C GLU A 127 -6.62 -11.24 -0.02
N LYS A 128 -7.23 -12.10 0.81
CA LYS A 128 -7.02 -12.08 2.26
C LYS A 128 -5.63 -12.56 2.65
N VAL A 129 -5.11 -13.61 2.01
CA VAL A 129 -3.73 -14.07 2.19
C VAL A 129 -2.76 -12.94 1.84
N LEU A 130 -2.93 -12.30 0.69
CA LEU A 130 -2.10 -11.17 0.27
C LEU A 130 -2.18 -9.99 1.25
N ALA A 131 -3.39 -9.67 1.75
CA ALA A 131 -3.58 -8.61 2.73
C ALA A 131 -2.91 -8.92 4.08
N MET A 132 -2.96 -10.16 4.56
CA MET A 132 -2.27 -10.60 5.77
C MET A 132 -0.75 -10.60 5.57
N TYR A 133 -0.28 -11.09 4.43
CA TYR A 133 1.14 -11.07 4.07
C TYR A 133 1.67 -9.63 3.99
N ALA A 134 0.93 -8.70 3.35
CA ALA A 134 1.26 -7.28 3.28
C ALA A 134 1.37 -6.59 4.66
N ARG A 135 0.73 -7.14 5.69
CA ARG A 135 0.85 -6.70 7.08
C ARG A 135 2.05 -7.32 7.82
N GLY A 136 2.82 -8.18 7.16
CA GLY A 136 4.00 -8.83 7.69
C GLY A 136 3.72 -10.10 8.49
N MET A 137 2.58 -10.76 8.28
CA MET A 137 2.32 -12.08 8.86
C MET A 137 3.20 -13.13 8.18
N SER A 138 3.73 -14.09 8.94
CA SER A 138 4.41 -15.23 8.36
C SER A 138 3.42 -16.17 7.68
N GLN A 139 3.90 -17.03 6.79
CA GLN A 139 3.06 -18.06 6.15
C GLN A 139 2.37 -18.96 7.19
N ARG A 140 3.05 -19.23 8.29
CA ARG A 140 2.49 -20.00 9.40
C ARG A 140 1.35 -19.24 10.10
N ASP A 141 1.58 -17.98 10.48
CA ASP A 141 0.54 -17.15 11.10
C ASP A 141 -0.69 -17.00 10.19
N ILE A 142 -0.45 -16.93 8.86
CA ILE A 142 -1.52 -16.85 7.86
C ILE A 142 -2.31 -18.15 7.82
N ALA A 143 -1.63 -19.31 7.80
CA ALA A 143 -2.28 -20.62 7.79
C ALA A 143 -3.16 -20.80 9.05
N GLU A 144 -2.59 -20.54 10.23
CA GLU A 144 -3.32 -20.60 11.50
C GLU A 144 -4.54 -19.64 11.51
N THR A 145 -4.36 -18.41 11.00
CA THR A 145 -5.46 -17.43 10.94
C THR A 145 -6.57 -17.84 9.98
N ILE A 146 -6.23 -18.43 8.82
CA ILE A 146 -7.21 -18.95 7.85
C ILE A 146 -7.98 -20.11 8.46
N GLU A 147 -7.30 -21.02 9.16
CA GLU A 147 -7.93 -22.14 9.85
C GLU A 147 -8.89 -21.65 10.95
N ASP A 148 -8.45 -20.70 11.77
CA ASP A 148 -9.27 -20.14 12.86
C ASP A 148 -10.52 -19.42 12.36
N ILE A 149 -10.42 -18.65 11.25
CA ILE A 149 -11.54 -17.84 10.76
C ILE A 149 -12.47 -18.64 9.85
N TYR A 150 -11.91 -19.50 9.00
CA TYR A 150 -12.66 -20.16 7.93
C TYR A 150 -12.84 -21.67 8.15
N GLY A 151 -12.19 -22.26 9.17
CA GLY A 151 -12.36 -23.65 9.55
C GLY A 151 -11.81 -24.67 8.54
N PHE A 152 -10.79 -24.30 7.76
CA PHE A 152 -10.08 -25.21 6.87
C PHE A 152 -8.58 -24.92 6.86
N GLU A 153 -7.78 -25.98 6.70
CA GLU A 153 -6.33 -25.88 6.57
C GLU A 153 -5.92 -25.40 5.18
N ILE A 154 -4.92 -24.51 5.13
CA ILE A 154 -4.24 -24.10 3.91
C ILE A 154 -2.75 -24.42 4.04
N SER A 155 -2.17 -25.09 3.04
CA SER A 155 -0.77 -25.46 3.12
C SER A 155 0.15 -24.23 2.94
N HIS A 156 1.36 -24.29 3.51
CA HIS A 156 2.37 -23.25 3.33
C HIS A 156 2.76 -23.10 1.85
N GLU A 157 2.77 -24.19 1.09
CA GLU A 157 3.03 -24.17 -0.35
C GLU A 157 1.95 -23.40 -1.11
N THR A 158 0.68 -23.57 -0.73
CA THR A 158 -0.43 -22.80 -1.34
C THR A 158 -0.29 -21.32 -1.03
N ILE A 159 0.07 -20.95 0.20
CA ILE A 159 0.32 -19.56 0.59
C ILE A 159 1.53 -19.00 -0.18
N ALA A 160 2.59 -19.80 -0.36
CA ALA A 160 3.75 -19.42 -1.16
C ALA A 160 3.34 -19.14 -2.60
N GLN A 161 2.58 -20.04 -3.24
CA GLN A 161 2.08 -19.88 -4.61
C GLN A 161 1.22 -18.63 -4.78
N ILE A 162 0.28 -18.39 -3.86
CA ILE A 162 -0.55 -17.17 -3.88
C ILE A 162 0.34 -15.92 -3.79
N THR A 163 1.33 -15.92 -2.90
CA THR A 163 2.22 -14.76 -2.76
C THR A 163 3.23 -14.64 -3.89
N ASP A 164 3.56 -15.72 -4.60
CA ASP A 164 4.51 -15.72 -5.72
C ASP A 164 3.92 -15.06 -6.98
N CYS A 165 2.59 -15.11 -7.18
CA CYS A 165 1.92 -14.36 -8.24
C CYS A 165 2.22 -12.86 -8.21
N VAL A 166 2.56 -12.32 -7.04
CA VAL A 166 2.96 -10.91 -6.86
C VAL A 166 4.30 -10.57 -7.52
N LEU A 167 5.16 -11.57 -7.81
CA LEU A 167 6.47 -11.32 -8.42
C LEU A 167 6.37 -10.82 -9.87
N ASP A 168 5.41 -11.33 -10.63
CA ASP A 168 5.16 -10.87 -12.00
C ASP A 168 4.67 -9.43 -12.00
N GLU A 169 3.70 -9.11 -11.12
CA GLU A 169 3.20 -7.74 -10.94
C GLU A 169 4.31 -6.79 -10.47
N LEU A 170 5.18 -7.24 -9.56
CA LEU A 170 6.36 -6.50 -9.13
C LEU A 170 7.30 -6.22 -10.31
N GLY A 171 7.55 -7.24 -11.16
CA GLY A 171 8.38 -7.10 -12.35
C GLY A 171 7.82 -6.04 -13.31
N ASP A 172 6.54 -6.11 -13.62
CA ASP A 172 5.85 -5.12 -14.46
C ASP A 172 5.89 -3.71 -13.84
N TRP A 173 5.64 -3.62 -12.53
CA TRP A 173 5.70 -2.35 -11.81
C TRP A 173 7.12 -1.78 -11.79
N GLN A 174 8.15 -2.59 -11.55
CA GLN A 174 9.55 -2.15 -11.52
C GLN A 174 10.01 -1.67 -12.89
N ASN A 175 9.56 -2.31 -13.98
CA ASN A 175 9.98 -1.99 -15.35
C ASN A 175 9.05 -0.99 -16.06
N ARG A 176 7.98 -0.54 -15.43
CA ARG A 176 7.02 0.37 -16.05
C ARG A 176 7.67 1.67 -16.52
N PRO A 177 7.20 2.26 -17.63
CA PRO A 177 7.61 3.59 -18.04
C PRO A 177 7.33 4.61 -16.94
N LEU A 178 8.25 5.53 -16.74
CA LEU A 178 8.14 6.62 -15.77
C LEU A 178 7.78 7.92 -16.49
N LYS A 179 7.35 8.93 -15.73
CA LYS A 179 7.15 10.27 -16.29
C LYS A 179 8.47 10.89 -16.72
N ARG A 180 8.46 11.67 -17.77
CA ARG A 180 9.65 12.30 -18.32
C ARG A 180 10.27 13.32 -17.38
N MET A 181 9.46 13.91 -16.46
CA MET A 181 9.94 14.91 -15.52
C MET A 181 9.40 14.67 -14.12
N TYR A 182 10.28 14.82 -13.13
CA TYR A 182 9.94 14.88 -11.71
C TYR A 182 10.46 16.19 -11.11
N THR A 183 9.60 16.88 -10.35
CA THR A 183 9.98 18.11 -9.65
C THR A 183 10.86 17.84 -8.45
N PHE A 184 10.57 16.77 -7.69
CA PHE A 184 11.35 16.35 -6.53
C PHE A 184 11.55 14.84 -6.55
N LEU A 185 12.78 14.40 -6.33
CA LEU A 185 13.12 13.04 -5.95
C LEU A 185 13.64 13.02 -4.52
N PHE A 186 13.17 12.05 -3.75
CA PHE A 186 13.69 11.75 -2.42
C PHE A 186 14.28 10.35 -2.47
N VAL A 187 15.58 10.28 -2.25
CA VAL A 187 16.31 9.00 -2.25
C VAL A 187 16.68 8.64 -0.83
N ASP A 188 16.40 7.40 -0.45
CA ASP A 188 16.70 6.89 0.88
C ASP A 188 17.04 5.40 0.80
N CYS A 189 17.81 4.94 1.76
CA CYS A 189 18.24 3.57 1.90
C CYS A 189 17.94 3.07 3.31
N MET A 190 17.45 1.84 3.42
CA MET A 190 17.28 1.15 4.68
C MET A 190 17.92 -0.24 4.64
N TYR A 191 18.35 -0.74 5.80
CA TYR A 191 18.93 -2.08 5.89
C TYR A 191 17.91 -3.08 6.42
N VAL A 192 17.89 -4.26 5.79
CA VAL A 192 17.06 -5.41 6.18
C VAL A 192 17.92 -6.68 6.16
N THR A 193 17.72 -7.54 7.14
CA THR A 193 18.47 -8.79 7.24
C THR A 193 17.83 -9.88 6.39
N ILE A 194 18.61 -10.52 5.53
CA ILE A 194 18.23 -11.68 4.73
C ILE A 194 19.11 -12.87 5.16
N ARG A 195 18.47 -14.03 5.34
CA ARG A 195 19.15 -15.27 5.66
C ARG A 195 19.65 -15.92 4.36
N LYS A 196 20.95 -16.18 4.27
CA LYS A 196 21.53 -17.04 3.24
C LYS A 196 22.06 -18.31 3.93
N GLU A 197 22.01 -19.42 3.25
CA GLU A 197 22.29 -20.80 3.69
C GLU A 197 22.89 -21.00 5.08
N TYR A 198 23.98 -20.29 5.43
CA TYR A 198 24.71 -20.43 6.69
C TYR A 198 24.88 -19.11 7.47
N GLU A 199 24.47 -17.98 6.91
CA GLU A 199 24.66 -16.67 7.53
C GLU A 199 23.49 -15.72 7.29
N SER A 200 23.36 -14.72 8.14
CA SER A 200 22.40 -13.63 7.97
C SER A 200 23.15 -12.37 7.56
N LYS A 201 22.83 -11.82 6.38
CA LYS A 201 23.43 -10.59 5.85
C LYS A 201 22.46 -9.44 5.85
N ASN A 202 22.97 -8.24 6.09
CA ASN A 202 22.20 -7.01 5.93
C ASN A 202 22.24 -6.58 4.46
N TYR A 203 21.07 -6.37 3.89
CA TYR A 203 20.89 -5.84 2.55
C TYR A 203 20.43 -4.40 2.60
N ALA A 204 21.00 -3.58 1.76
CA ALA A 204 20.57 -2.23 1.49
C ALA A 204 19.32 -2.26 0.58
N VAL A 205 18.22 -1.69 1.05
CA VAL A 205 16.97 -1.51 0.30
C VAL A 205 16.91 -0.05 -0.12
N TYR A 206 17.06 0.20 -1.39
CA TYR A 206 16.98 1.53 -1.98
C TYR A 206 15.55 1.84 -2.40
N THR A 207 15.10 3.03 -2.07
CA THR A 207 13.76 3.52 -2.40
C THR A 207 13.85 4.94 -2.94
N ILE A 208 13.20 5.20 -4.06
CA ILE A 208 13.06 6.54 -4.62
C ILE A 208 11.59 6.92 -4.65
N LEU A 209 11.25 8.02 -3.99
CA LEU A 209 9.95 8.68 -4.08
C LEU A 209 10.06 9.88 -5.00
N GLY A 210 9.21 9.94 -6.01
CA GLY A 210 9.10 11.08 -6.93
C GLY A 210 7.83 11.90 -6.69
N TYR A 211 7.92 13.21 -6.92
CA TYR A 211 6.80 14.10 -7.10
C TYR A 211 6.81 14.62 -8.53
N ASP A 212 5.75 14.35 -9.27
CA ASP A 212 5.62 14.81 -10.65
C ASP A 212 5.33 16.32 -10.75
N THR A 213 5.13 16.83 -11.94
CA THR A 213 4.80 18.24 -12.20
C THR A 213 3.45 18.66 -11.61
N ASP A 214 2.55 17.71 -11.37
CA ASP A 214 1.25 17.89 -10.71
C ASP A 214 1.32 17.78 -9.19
N GLY A 215 2.45 17.38 -8.62
CA GLY A 215 2.64 17.11 -7.20
C GLY A 215 2.07 15.77 -6.73
N LYS A 216 1.79 14.86 -7.65
CA LYS A 216 1.40 13.50 -7.30
C LYS A 216 2.63 12.70 -6.89
N LYS A 217 2.44 11.84 -5.91
CA LYS A 217 3.49 10.97 -5.35
C LYS A 217 3.57 9.66 -6.11
N ASP A 218 4.77 9.23 -6.43
CA ASP A 218 5.04 7.92 -7.03
C ASP A 218 6.32 7.32 -6.45
N ILE A 219 6.30 6.02 -6.11
CA ILE A 219 7.50 5.28 -5.73
C ILE A 219 8.07 4.70 -7.02
N LEU A 220 9.25 5.17 -7.42
CA LEU A 220 9.79 4.90 -8.75
C LEU A 220 10.39 3.50 -8.87
N GLY A 221 10.79 2.90 -7.78
CA GLY A 221 11.31 1.54 -7.75
C GLY A 221 11.84 1.13 -6.38
N LEU A 222 12.18 -0.16 -6.29
CA LEU A 222 12.85 -0.81 -5.18
C LEU A 222 14.07 -1.55 -5.71
N TRP A 223 15.23 -1.36 -5.08
CA TRP A 223 16.45 -2.07 -5.45
C TRP A 223 17.09 -2.65 -4.20
N LEU A 224 17.74 -3.80 -4.35
CA LEU A 224 18.45 -4.51 -3.28
C LEU A 224 19.92 -4.64 -3.64
N ASN A 225 20.79 -4.42 -2.66
CA ASN A 225 22.20 -4.73 -2.79
C ASN A 225 22.77 -5.15 -1.42
N GLU A 226 23.85 -5.89 -1.38
CA GLU A 226 24.53 -6.29 -0.13
C GLU A 226 25.12 -5.10 0.64
N SER A 227 25.42 -4.00 -0.05
CA SER A 227 25.92 -2.77 0.56
C SER A 227 25.46 -1.53 -0.18
N GLU A 228 25.33 -0.42 0.56
CA GLU A 228 25.11 0.89 -0.08
C GLU A 228 26.40 1.38 -0.70
N SER A 229 26.36 1.70 -2.00
CA SER A 229 27.50 2.21 -2.75
C SER A 229 27.09 3.26 -3.77
N ASN A 230 28.02 4.12 -4.12
CA ASN A 230 27.83 5.12 -5.20
C ASN A 230 27.54 4.47 -6.54
N HIS A 231 28.20 3.32 -6.82
CA HIS A 231 28.00 2.58 -8.06
C HIS A 231 26.55 2.11 -8.20
N THR A 232 25.98 1.57 -7.13
CA THR A 232 24.57 1.16 -7.11
C THR A 232 23.64 2.34 -7.34
N TRP A 233 23.89 3.49 -6.72
CA TRP A 233 23.09 4.70 -6.95
C TRP A 233 23.19 5.19 -8.39
N MET A 234 24.37 5.16 -9.00
CA MET A 234 24.53 5.52 -10.40
C MET A 234 23.73 4.59 -11.32
N GLN A 235 23.78 3.28 -11.08
CA GLN A 235 22.98 2.30 -11.82
C GLN A 235 21.48 2.59 -11.68
N ILE A 236 21.01 2.89 -10.47
CA ILE A 236 19.61 3.24 -10.21
C ILE A 236 19.19 4.50 -10.99
N PHE A 237 20.02 5.56 -10.99
CA PHE A 237 19.71 6.80 -11.75
C PHE A 237 19.71 6.56 -13.25
N ASP A 238 20.62 5.74 -13.76
CA ASP A 238 20.65 5.36 -15.18
C ASP A 238 19.43 4.53 -15.57
N GLU A 239 19.00 3.60 -14.71
CA GLU A 239 17.75 2.86 -14.89
C GLU A 239 16.53 3.79 -14.94
N LEU A 240 16.44 4.80 -14.06
CA LEU A 240 15.37 5.79 -14.13
C LEU A 240 15.33 6.48 -15.49
N LYS A 241 16.50 6.83 -16.03
CA LYS A 241 16.64 7.46 -17.35
C LYS A 241 16.20 6.51 -18.47
N THR A 242 16.60 5.24 -18.40
CA THR A 242 16.19 4.21 -19.35
C THR A 242 14.67 3.99 -19.33
N ARG A 243 14.03 4.13 -18.17
CA ARG A 243 12.59 4.05 -17.99
C ARG A 243 11.84 5.35 -18.35
N GLY A 244 12.53 6.34 -18.92
CA GLY A 244 11.94 7.53 -19.52
C GLY A 244 12.10 8.83 -18.72
N VAL A 245 12.78 8.85 -17.58
CA VAL A 245 13.02 10.09 -16.82
C VAL A 245 14.08 10.92 -17.54
N GLU A 246 13.70 12.05 -18.10
CA GLU A 246 14.58 12.95 -18.83
C GLU A 246 15.12 14.09 -17.97
N ASP A 247 14.29 14.57 -17.03
CA ASP A 247 14.61 15.74 -16.23
C ASP A 247 14.13 15.62 -14.77
N VAL A 248 14.96 16.14 -13.86
CA VAL A 248 14.69 16.21 -12.42
C VAL A 248 15.13 17.57 -11.90
N LEU A 249 14.23 18.31 -11.22
CA LEU A 249 14.60 19.61 -10.68
C LEU A 249 15.41 19.48 -9.38
N PHE A 250 14.92 18.69 -8.44
CA PHE A 250 15.53 18.58 -7.11
C PHE A 250 15.68 17.11 -6.71
N ILE A 251 16.83 16.76 -6.16
CA ILE A 251 17.05 15.47 -5.49
C ILE A 251 17.42 15.73 -4.03
N SER A 252 16.65 15.22 -3.10
CA SER A 252 16.98 15.19 -1.68
C SER A 252 17.62 13.85 -1.34
N MET A 253 18.82 13.85 -0.77
CA MET A 253 19.60 12.64 -0.50
C MET A 253 20.40 12.74 0.81
N ASP A 254 20.83 11.59 1.33
CA ASP A 254 21.78 11.53 2.44
C ASP A 254 23.20 11.89 1.96
N GLY A 255 24.09 12.08 2.92
CA GLY A 255 25.47 12.48 2.71
C GLY A 255 26.41 11.38 2.23
N VAL A 256 25.97 10.47 1.36
CA VAL A 256 26.82 9.43 0.78
C VAL A 256 27.81 10.08 -0.20
N SER A 257 29.10 9.78 -0.01
CA SER A 257 30.17 10.35 -0.87
C SER A 257 29.99 9.94 -2.33
N GLY A 258 30.14 10.87 -3.26
CA GLY A 258 30.01 10.64 -4.71
C GLY A 258 28.57 10.52 -5.24
N LEU A 259 27.56 10.50 -4.36
CA LEU A 259 26.15 10.39 -4.77
C LEU A 259 25.67 11.68 -5.47
N GLU A 260 26.13 12.83 -5.02
CA GLU A 260 25.79 14.13 -5.61
C GLU A 260 26.37 14.26 -7.01
N GLU A 261 27.64 13.89 -7.19
CA GLU A 261 28.33 13.90 -8.47
C GLU A 261 27.65 12.92 -9.45
N GLY A 262 27.26 11.74 -8.97
CA GLY A 262 26.53 10.76 -9.76
C GLY A 262 25.17 11.29 -10.24
N ALA A 263 24.40 11.89 -9.36
CA ALA A 263 23.12 12.50 -9.72
C ALA A 263 23.25 13.60 -10.75
N LYS A 264 24.25 14.49 -10.60
CA LYS A 264 24.55 15.59 -11.55
C LYS A 264 25.10 15.10 -12.89
N ALA A 265 25.78 13.95 -12.92
CA ALA A 265 26.26 13.34 -14.17
C ALA A 265 25.09 12.81 -15.03
N ILE A 266 24.06 12.26 -14.39
CA ILE A 266 22.88 11.71 -15.07
C ILE A 266 21.84 12.79 -15.38
N PHE A 267 21.54 13.67 -14.41
CA PHE A 267 20.59 14.78 -14.54
C PHE A 267 21.32 16.12 -14.47
N LYS A 268 21.66 16.65 -15.64
CA LYS A 268 22.62 17.76 -15.82
C LYS A 268 22.35 19.01 -14.98
N ASP A 269 21.08 19.41 -14.87
CA ASP A 269 20.69 20.67 -14.19
C ASP A 269 19.94 20.40 -12.86
N VAL A 270 20.21 19.27 -12.24
CA VAL A 270 19.57 18.89 -10.98
C VAL A 270 20.18 19.67 -9.81
N VAL A 271 19.29 20.12 -8.93
CA VAL A 271 19.68 20.72 -7.66
C VAL A 271 19.70 19.61 -6.60
N VAL A 272 20.88 19.33 -6.09
CA VAL A 272 21.07 18.32 -5.05
C VAL A 272 21.00 18.98 -3.67
N GLN A 273 20.10 18.49 -2.83
CA GLN A 273 19.87 18.96 -1.46
C GLN A 273 20.24 17.87 -0.46
N ARG A 274 21.09 18.19 0.49
CA ARG A 274 21.33 17.29 1.64
C ARG A 274 20.09 17.19 2.50
N CYS A 275 19.71 15.96 2.85
CA CYS A 275 18.56 15.70 3.69
C CYS A 275 18.74 16.30 5.09
N ILE A 276 17.94 17.29 5.43
CA ILE A 276 17.99 17.97 6.74
C ILE A 276 17.73 16.98 7.89
N VAL A 277 16.85 16.00 7.69
CA VAL A 277 16.53 15.00 8.72
C VAL A 277 17.74 14.10 9.01
N HIS A 278 18.47 13.69 7.97
CA HIS A 278 19.71 12.93 8.15
C HIS A 278 20.81 13.78 8.83
N LEU A 279 20.92 15.06 8.48
CA LEU A 279 21.82 15.97 9.21
C LEU A 279 21.47 16.07 10.70
N ILE A 280 20.17 16.21 11.02
CA ILE A 280 19.69 16.21 12.39
C ILE A 280 20.04 14.89 13.08
N ARG A 281 19.72 13.74 12.48
CA ARG A 281 20.02 12.41 13.04
C ARG A 281 21.51 12.19 13.28
N ASN A 282 22.34 12.65 12.37
CA ASN A 282 23.79 12.54 12.49
C ASN A 282 24.34 13.44 13.59
N SER A 283 23.78 14.63 13.78
CA SER A 283 24.22 15.57 14.81
C SER A 283 23.76 15.18 16.22
N ILE A 284 22.52 14.70 16.38
CA ILE A 284 22.01 14.33 17.72
C ILE A 284 22.75 13.14 18.35
N LYS A 285 23.49 12.34 17.57
CA LYS A 285 24.35 11.27 18.12
C LYS A 285 25.39 11.80 19.11
N TYR A 286 25.76 13.06 19.00
CA TYR A 286 26.73 13.74 19.86
C TYR A 286 26.09 14.53 21.00
N VAL A 287 24.74 14.48 21.14
CA VAL A 287 23.98 15.25 22.12
C VAL A 287 23.30 14.27 23.09
N PRO A 288 23.28 14.52 24.41
CA PRO A 288 22.52 13.71 25.36
C PRO A 288 21.00 13.80 25.08
N SER A 289 20.29 12.71 25.33
CA SER A 289 18.84 12.60 25.02
C SER A 289 17.98 13.67 25.71
N ARG A 290 18.38 14.11 26.91
CA ARG A 290 17.72 15.19 27.65
C ARG A 290 17.68 16.52 26.88
N ASP A 291 18.66 16.76 26.01
CA ASP A 291 18.83 18.01 25.27
C ASP A 291 18.29 17.94 23.83
N TYR A 292 17.88 16.75 23.33
CA TYR A 292 17.41 16.56 21.95
C TYR A 292 16.32 17.54 21.52
N LYS A 293 15.32 17.76 22.37
CA LYS A 293 14.20 18.64 22.06
C LYS A 293 14.64 20.09 21.88
N LYS A 294 15.50 20.59 22.76
CA LYS A 294 16.05 21.97 22.69
C LYS A 294 16.96 22.11 21.48
N PHE A 295 17.85 21.16 21.28
CA PHE A 295 18.78 21.12 20.16
C PHE A 295 18.05 21.15 18.82
N THR A 296 17.06 20.29 18.61
CA THR A 296 16.29 20.23 17.37
C THR A 296 15.41 21.49 17.16
N GLN A 297 14.92 22.10 18.24
CA GLN A 297 14.21 23.38 18.17
C GLN A 297 15.12 24.53 17.77
N SER A 298 16.36 24.56 18.27
CA SER A 298 17.36 25.56 17.86
C SER A 298 17.72 25.39 16.38
N LEU A 299 17.95 24.17 15.90
CA LEU A 299 18.18 23.89 14.48
C LEU A 299 16.98 24.30 13.59
N LYS A 300 15.75 24.09 14.06
CA LYS A 300 14.56 24.49 13.31
C LYS A 300 14.51 26.01 13.04
N LYS A 301 15.08 26.84 13.91
CA LYS A 301 15.20 28.29 13.70
C LYS A 301 16.18 28.60 12.57
N VAL A 302 17.16 27.74 12.31
CA VAL A 302 18.14 27.88 11.23
C VAL A 302 17.51 27.59 9.88
N TYR A 303 17.11 26.33 9.64
CA TYR A 303 16.61 25.92 8.32
C TYR A 303 15.17 26.40 8.04
N GLY A 304 14.41 26.76 9.06
CA GLY A 304 13.08 27.35 8.96
C GLY A 304 13.03 28.87 8.95
N ALA A 305 14.19 29.54 8.90
CA ALA A 305 14.29 31.01 8.90
C ALA A 305 13.56 31.64 7.72
N PRO A 306 13.08 32.89 7.83
CA PRO A 306 12.36 33.56 6.75
C PRO A 306 13.27 33.88 5.53
N GLY A 307 14.56 34.07 5.73
CA GLY A 307 15.53 34.36 4.69
C GLY A 307 16.97 34.04 5.09
N LEU A 308 17.90 34.10 4.13
CA LEU A 308 19.31 33.70 4.31
C LEU A 308 20.02 34.46 5.43
N ALA A 309 19.84 35.79 5.51
CA ALA A 309 20.46 36.58 6.57
C ALA A 309 20.00 36.14 7.98
N ALA A 310 18.69 35.86 8.15
CA ALA A 310 18.16 35.37 9.40
C ALA A 310 18.67 33.94 9.72
N ALA A 311 18.83 33.11 8.69
CA ALA A 311 19.37 31.76 8.84
C ALA A 311 20.83 31.76 9.31
N ARG A 312 21.67 32.61 8.71
CA ARG A 312 23.07 32.80 9.11
C ARG A 312 23.17 33.24 10.58
N LYS A 313 22.39 34.26 10.96
CA LYS A 313 22.36 34.74 12.36
C LYS A 313 21.89 33.66 13.33
N ALA A 314 20.85 32.92 12.95
CA ALA A 314 20.36 31.80 13.77
C ALA A 314 21.41 30.66 13.88
N PHE A 315 22.19 30.44 12.82
CA PHE A 315 23.26 29.43 12.81
C PHE A 315 24.45 29.85 13.69
N GLU A 316 24.85 31.13 13.66
CA GLU A 316 25.87 31.63 14.58
C GLU A 316 25.44 31.47 16.04
N GLN A 317 24.20 31.84 16.36
CA GLN A 317 23.63 31.64 17.70
C GLN A 317 23.60 30.16 18.08
N PHE A 318 23.18 29.28 17.16
CA PHE A 318 23.22 27.84 17.36
C PHE A 318 24.64 27.33 17.68
N CYS A 319 25.64 27.75 16.93
CA CYS A 319 27.03 27.36 17.15
C CYS A 319 27.56 27.80 18.53
N GLN A 320 27.14 28.95 19.02
CA GLN A 320 27.49 29.44 20.37
C GLN A 320 26.76 28.69 21.45
N GLU A 321 25.42 28.55 21.33
CA GLU A 321 24.56 27.87 22.31
C GLU A 321 24.97 26.40 22.53
N TRP A 322 25.40 25.73 21.45
CA TRP A 322 25.70 24.30 21.47
C TRP A 322 27.21 23.98 21.39
N SER A 323 28.07 24.95 21.68
CA SER A 323 29.53 24.81 21.62
C SER A 323 30.07 23.68 22.50
N GLN A 324 29.36 23.31 23.56
CA GLN A 324 29.65 22.16 24.43
C GLN A 324 29.56 20.78 23.73
N TYR A 325 28.89 20.70 22.57
CA TYR A 325 28.79 19.51 21.73
C TYR A 325 29.46 19.74 20.35
N PRO A 326 30.80 19.87 20.31
CA PRO A 326 31.49 20.26 19.08
C PRO A 326 31.23 19.32 17.91
N GLY A 327 31.15 18.01 18.15
CA GLY A 327 30.82 17.04 17.11
C GLY A 327 29.46 17.28 16.45
N ALA A 328 28.45 17.68 17.24
CA ALA A 328 27.12 18.02 16.71
C ALA A 328 27.17 19.30 15.86
N VAL A 329 27.88 20.31 16.33
CA VAL A 329 28.02 21.58 15.62
C VAL A 329 28.82 21.40 14.32
N ASP A 330 29.87 20.59 14.33
CA ASP A 330 30.71 20.34 13.15
C ASP A 330 29.96 19.64 12.01
N VAL A 331 29.00 18.76 12.32
CA VAL A 331 28.12 18.19 11.28
C VAL A 331 27.42 19.29 10.51
N TRP A 332 26.91 20.32 11.20
CA TRP A 332 26.20 21.43 10.57
C TRP A 332 27.14 22.43 9.89
N LYS A 333 28.28 22.73 10.46
CA LYS A 333 29.29 23.61 9.85
C LYS A 333 29.74 23.10 8.49
N ARG A 334 30.03 21.78 8.38
CA ARG A 334 30.47 21.15 7.12
C ARG A 334 29.39 21.11 6.05
N ASN A 335 28.11 21.17 6.42
CA ASN A 335 26.98 21.05 5.52
C ASN A 335 26.15 22.34 5.41
N PHE A 336 26.61 23.45 6.00
CA PHE A 336 25.82 24.68 6.06
C PHE A 336 25.58 25.30 4.68
N ASN A 337 26.50 25.13 3.74
CA ASN A 337 26.33 25.53 2.34
C ASN A 337 25.06 24.88 1.70
N HIS A 338 24.78 23.62 2.00
CA HIS A 338 23.55 22.95 1.55
C HIS A 338 22.29 23.49 2.23
N VAL A 339 22.41 24.00 3.47
CA VAL A 339 21.30 24.68 4.14
C VAL A 339 21.06 26.05 3.55
N GLU A 340 22.13 26.80 3.22
CA GLU A 340 22.06 28.12 2.56
C GLU A 340 21.35 28.02 1.21
N GLN A 341 21.67 27.00 0.40
CA GLN A 341 21.06 26.75 -0.91
C GLN A 341 19.51 26.64 -0.86
N LEU A 342 18.93 26.21 0.27
CA LEU A 342 17.48 26.20 0.44
C LEU A 342 16.88 27.61 0.28
N PHE A 343 17.60 28.65 0.67
CA PHE A 343 17.12 30.03 0.67
C PHE A 343 17.07 30.69 -0.70
N ASP A 344 17.59 30.01 -1.73
CA ASP A 344 17.44 30.43 -3.14
C ASP A 344 15.99 30.22 -3.62
N TYR A 345 15.17 29.47 -2.82
CA TYR A 345 13.81 29.09 -3.16
C TYR A 345 12.79 29.63 -2.17
N GLY A 346 11.55 29.80 -2.64
CA GLY A 346 10.44 30.27 -1.82
C GLY A 346 10.08 29.29 -0.68
N SER A 347 9.43 29.80 0.34
CA SER A 347 9.14 29.06 1.58
C SER A 347 8.36 27.77 1.38
N ALA A 348 7.44 27.71 0.40
CA ALA A 348 6.69 26.49 0.11
C ALA A 348 7.57 25.42 -0.56
N VAL A 349 8.44 25.81 -1.48
CA VAL A 349 9.43 24.92 -2.12
C VAL A 349 10.40 24.39 -1.07
N ARG A 350 10.97 25.26 -0.23
CA ARG A 350 11.85 24.88 0.87
C ARG A 350 11.19 23.85 1.78
N LYS A 351 9.92 24.07 2.13
CA LYS A 351 9.17 23.17 3.00
C LYS A 351 9.08 21.76 2.40
N VAL A 352 8.89 21.62 1.10
CA VAL A 352 8.94 20.32 0.42
C VAL A 352 10.33 19.70 0.51
N MET A 353 11.38 20.50 0.24
CA MET A 353 12.77 20.01 0.21
C MET A 353 13.27 19.50 1.57
N TYR A 354 12.92 20.15 2.69
CA TYR A 354 13.37 19.74 4.02
C TYR A 354 12.38 18.85 4.78
N THR A 355 11.13 18.72 4.32
CA THR A 355 10.18 17.76 4.89
C THR A 355 10.31 16.40 4.19
N THR A 356 11.30 15.62 4.56
CA THR A 356 11.46 14.23 4.10
C THR A 356 10.43 13.27 4.70
N ASN A 357 9.42 13.79 5.39
CA ASN A 357 8.35 13.00 6.02
C ASN A 357 7.70 12.01 5.05
N ALA A 358 7.76 12.26 3.74
CA ALA A 358 7.15 11.39 2.74
C ALA A 358 7.94 10.09 2.58
N VAL A 359 9.25 10.15 2.26
CA VAL A 359 10.10 8.94 2.12
C VAL A 359 10.31 8.27 3.48
N GLU A 360 10.43 9.05 4.55
CA GLU A 360 10.47 8.50 5.91
C GLU A 360 9.18 7.76 6.29
N SER A 361 8.03 8.25 5.86
CA SER A 361 6.75 7.56 6.03
C SER A 361 6.74 6.21 5.31
N ILE A 362 7.32 6.13 4.10
CA ILE A 362 7.49 4.87 3.36
C ILE A 362 8.39 3.92 4.14
N ASN A 363 9.58 4.37 4.54
CA ASN A 363 10.52 3.55 5.29
C ASN A 363 9.99 3.16 6.67
N SER A 364 9.25 4.05 7.35
CA SER A 364 8.53 3.69 8.58
C SER A 364 7.47 2.62 8.33
N SER A 365 6.78 2.68 7.19
CA SER A 365 5.82 1.67 6.77
C SER A 365 6.51 0.32 6.50
N PHE A 366 7.65 0.34 5.82
CA PHE A 366 8.46 -0.85 5.56
C PHE A 366 9.01 -1.46 6.86
N ARG A 367 9.56 -0.64 7.76
CA ARG A 367 10.05 -1.10 9.07
C ARG A 367 8.99 -1.80 9.91
N LYS A 368 7.71 -1.43 9.80
CA LYS A 368 6.64 -2.12 10.52
C LYS A 368 6.52 -3.59 10.15
N VAL A 369 6.75 -3.93 8.88
CA VAL A 369 6.63 -5.28 8.35
C VAL A 369 7.97 -6.04 8.31
N THR A 370 9.11 -5.33 8.34
CA THR A 370 10.45 -5.95 8.31
C THR A 370 11.07 -6.17 9.69
N LYS A 371 10.46 -5.69 10.78
CA LYS A 371 11.00 -5.82 12.16
C LYS A 371 11.00 -7.25 12.73
N LYS A 372 10.26 -8.17 12.14
CA LYS A 372 10.02 -9.52 12.70
C LYS A 372 11.17 -10.51 12.51
N GLY A 373 12.33 -10.08 11.98
CA GLY A 373 13.51 -10.96 11.84
C GLY A 373 14.12 -10.95 10.45
N ALA A 374 14.89 -12.00 10.13
CA ALA A 374 15.54 -12.17 8.84
C ALA A 374 14.59 -12.81 7.82
N PHE A 375 14.60 -12.29 6.60
CA PHE A 375 13.85 -12.86 5.48
C PHE A 375 14.55 -14.12 4.94
N PRO A 376 13.79 -15.12 4.46
CA PRO A 376 14.38 -16.35 3.94
C PRO A 376 15.17 -16.12 2.63
N ASN A 377 14.76 -15.14 1.81
CA ASN A 377 15.42 -14.76 0.56
C ASN A 377 14.99 -13.35 0.12
N GLU A 378 15.60 -12.86 -0.96
CA GLU A 378 15.35 -11.53 -1.54
C GLU A 378 13.92 -11.38 -2.06
N ASN A 379 13.39 -12.43 -2.73
CA ASN A 379 12.03 -12.40 -3.28
C ASN A 379 10.97 -12.26 -2.20
N ALA A 380 11.13 -12.94 -1.05
CA ALA A 380 10.20 -12.80 0.08
C ALA A 380 10.17 -11.36 0.61
N LEU A 381 11.32 -10.70 0.67
CA LEU A 381 11.41 -9.29 1.05
C LEU A 381 10.74 -8.39 0.00
N LEU A 382 11.09 -8.56 -1.28
CA LEU A 382 10.57 -7.73 -2.37
C LEU A 382 9.05 -7.85 -2.50
N LYS A 383 8.48 -9.06 -2.45
CA LYS A 383 7.02 -9.27 -2.43
C LYS A 383 6.33 -8.47 -1.32
N LEU A 384 6.87 -8.57 -0.10
CA LEU A 384 6.31 -7.88 1.05
C LEU A 384 6.37 -6.35 0.89
N LEU A 385 7.51 -5.82 0.44
CA LEU A 385 7.68 -4.39 0.22
C LEU A 385 6.77 -3.88 -0.90
N TYR A 386 6.63 -4.61 -1.99
CA TYR A 386 5.74 -4.26 -3.10
C TYR A 386 4.26 -4.23 -2.66
N LEU A 387 3.78 -5.26 -1.97
CA LEU A 387 2.43 -5.26 -1.41
C LEU A 387 2.22 -4.09 -0.44
N ARG A 388 3.25 -3.71 0.30
CA ARG A 388 3.18 -2.53 1.16
C ARG A 388 3.09 -1.23 0.37
N ILE A 389 3.75 -1.15 -0.80
CA ILE A 389 3.63 -0.02 -1.75
C ILE A 389 2.22 0.06 -2.31
N THR A 390 1.62 -1.05 -2.72
CA THR A 390 0.24 -1.05 -3.25
C THR A 390 -0.77 -0.54 -2.21
N GLU A 391 -0.59 -0.89 -0.93
CA GLU A 391 -1.39 -0.30 0.16
C GLU A 391 -1.16 1.20 0.35
N LEU A 392 0.09 1.67 0.18
CA LEU A 392 0.40 3.10 0.24
C LEU A 392 -0.26 3.86 -0.91
N TYR A 393 -0.26 3.32 -2.12
CA TYR A 393 -0.96 3.91 -3.27
C TYR A 393 -2.47 3.99 -3.04
N LYS A 394 -3.10 2.94 -2.51
CA LYS A 394 -4.52 2.96 -2.10
C LYS A 394 -4.79 4.08 -1.09
N LYS A 395 -3.91 4.23 -0.10
CA LYS A 395 -4.02 5.28 0.93
C LYS A 395 -3.82 6.68 0.35
N TRP A 396 -2.88 6.84 -0.57
CA TRP A 396 -2.63 8.16 -1.21
C TRP A 396 -3.74 8.55 -2.16
N ASN A 397 -4.38 7.59 -2.81
CA ASN A 397 -5.52 7.77 -3.72
C ASN A 397 -5.30 8.92 -4.73
N GLY A 398 -4.09 9.00 -5.29
CA GLY A 398 -3.71 10.06 -6.24
C GLY A 398 -3.61 11.46 -5.63
N SER A 399 -3.63 11.60 -4.30
CA SER A 399 -3.57 12.91 -3.63
C SER A 399 -2.27 13.64 -3.94
N LYS A 400 -2.40 14.94 -4.23
CA LYS A 400 -1.27 15.85 -4.44
C LYS A 400 -0.62 16.21 -3.10
N VAL A 401 0.63 16.66 -3.17
CA VAL A 401 1.32 17.27 -2.03
C VAL A 401 0.55 18.49 -1.56
N GLN A 402 0.46 18.65 -0.24
CA GLN A 402 -0.25 19.80 0.36
C GLN A 402 0.32 21.13 -0.14
N ASN A 403 -0.56 22.08 -0.48
CA ASN A 403 -0.22 23.39 -1.00
C ASN A 403 0.58 23.36 -2.31
N TRP A 404 0.39 22.35 -3.15
CA TRP A 404 1.15 22.21 -4.40
C TRP A 404 1.04 23.41 -5.33
N ALA A 405 -0.13 24.04 -5.44
CA ALA A 405 -0.31 25.26 -6.25
C ALA A 405 0.67 26.36 -5.83
N MET A 406 0.90 26.56 -4.51
CA MET A 406 1.85 27.53 -4.01
C MET A 406 3.31 27.14 -4.33
N VAL A 407 3.63 25.83 -4.21
CA VAL A 407 4.96 25.31 -4.60
C VAL A 407 5.20 25.59 -6.06
N ARG A 408 4.25 25.24 -6.93
CA ARG A 408 4.35 25.45 -8.37
C ARG A 408 4.51 26.94 -8.74
N ASN A 409 3.72 27.82 -8.12
CA ASN A 409 3.84 29.26 -8.33
C ASN A 409 5.23 29.77 -7.93
N GLN A 410 5.78 29.31 -6.80
CA GLN A 410 7.13 29.70 -6.39
C GLN A 410 8.22 29.11 -7.29
N LEU A 411 8.06 27.91 -7.83
CA LEU A 411 8.97 27.35 -8.84
C LEU A 411 8.95 28.20 -10.13
N ALA A 412 7.77 28.65 -10.54
CA ALA A 412 7.58 29.47 -11.74
C ALA A 412 8.14 30.90 -11.62
N THR A 413 8.54 31.36 -10.43
CA THR A 413 9.27 32.66 -10.29
C THR A 413 10.70 32.61 -10.81
N ASN A 414 11.25 31.40 -10.99
CA ASN A 414 12.55 31.20 -11.61
C ASN A 414 12.35 30.82 -13.08
N ASP A 415 12.72 31.69 -14.01
CA ASP A 415 12.48 31.52 -15.44
C ASP A 415 13.10 30.25 -16.01
N LYS A 416 14.27 29.82 -15.52
CA LYS A 416 14.91 28.56 -15.95
C LYS A 416 14.08 27.33 -15.51
N ILE A 417 13.61 27.35 -14.29
CA ILE A 417 12.77 26.24 -13.74
C ILE A 417 11.42 26.21 -14.46
N LYS A 418 10.81 27.39 -14.65
CA LYS A 418 9.56 27.54 -15.37
C LYS A 418 9.65 26.95 -16.77
N ALA A 419 10.64 27.33 -17.55
CA ALA A 419 10.86 26.83 -18.91
C ALA A 419 11.06 25.30 -18.94
N ARG A 420 11.77 24.73 -17.95
CA ARG A 420 11.93 23.26 -17.81
C ARG A 420 10.59 22.57 -17.55
N ILE A 421 9.77 23.10 -16.66
CA ILE A 421 8.45 22.52 -16.35
C ILE A 421 7.55 22.59 -17.59
N GLU A 422 7.44 23.77 -18.23
CA GLU A 422 6.59 23.99 -19.39
C GLU A 422 6.97 23.07 -20.58
N LYS A 423 8.27 22.82 -20.79
CA LYS A 423 8.75 21.88 -21.82
C LYS A 423 8.08 20.49 -21.73
N TYR A 424 7.82 19.99 -20.53
CA TYR A 424 7.29 18.65 -20.34
C TYR A 424 5.77 18.62 -20.10
N GLU A 425 5.13 19.73 -19.79
CA GLU A 425 3.67 19.83 -19.66
C GLU A 425 2.93 19.72 -20.99
N HIS A 426 3.57 20.16 -22.08
CA HIS A 426 2.98 20.07 -23.43
C HIS A 426 3.20 18.72 -24.12
N LEU A 427 3.84 17.77 -23.47
CA LEU A 427 4.20 16.46 -24.03
C LEU A 427 3.35 15.31 -23.44
N ILE A 428 2.21 15.66 -22.81
CA ILE A 428 1.25 14.69 -22.25
C ILE A 428 0.21 14.31 -23.32
#